data_e879639d59da3eca32bd73d45cbc840f
#
_entry.id   e879639d59da3eca32bd73d45cbc840f
#
_cell.length_a   1.000
_cell.length_b   1.000
_cell.length_c   1.000
_cell.angle_alpha   90.00
_cell.angle_beta   90.00
_cell.angle_gamma   90.00
#
_symmetry.space_group_name_H-M   'P 1'
#
loop_
_entity.id
_entity.type
_entity.pdbx_description
1 polymer ?
#
loop_
_entity_poly.entity_id
_entity_poly.type
_entity_poly.pdbx_seq_one_letter_code
_entity_poly.pdbx_strand_id
1 'polypeptide(L)'
;MPSSLSAQMKWNSAYQTYIDQYKDIAIEQMLKYHIPASITLAQGVFESGAGRSELTRKGNNHFGIKCHGWTGRTTYHDDDAKGECFRAYNNAYESYEDHSKFLVSGQRYRNLFKLSVTDYKGWARGLKAAGYATNPRYADKLIEIIQLYKLDRYDKAKTYDKFFARHSRDHAKDNQLHAIHTFNGNYYIKVRRGDTFRSLADELGISYRKLAKYNERDKRDALVPGEIIYLAKKAKRAPKSYKGRLHYVRAGESMYSIAQLYNIRLKYLY
;
A
#
# COMPACT_ATOMS: atom_id res chain seq x y z
N MET A 1 -2.50 42.11 -13.65
CA MET A 1 -2.52 41.20 -12.48
C MET A 1 -1.65 40.04 -12.83
N PRO A 2 -0.47 39.81 -12.21
CA PRO A 2 0.30 38.60 -12.48
C PRO A 2 -0.42 37.43 -11.82
N SER A 3 -0.84 36.44 -12.63
CA SER A 3 -1.31 35.15 -12.17
C SER A 3 -0.15 34.49 -11.47
N SER A 4 -0.26 34.30 -10.15
CA SER A 4 0.67 33.48 -9.36
C SER A 4 0.63 32.09 -9.92
N LEU A 5 1.64 31.69 -10.70
CA LEU A 5 1.90 30.31 -11.04
C LEU A 5 2.12 29.55 -9.73
N SER A 6 1.09 28.86 -9.27
CA SER A 6 1.21 27.89 -8.18
C SER A 6 2.25 26.85 -8.60
N ALA A 7 3.33 26.74 -7.83
CA ALA A 7 4.36 25.74 -8.10
C ALA A 7 3.72 24.33 -8.15
N GLN A 8 3.78 23.70 -9.31
CA GLN A 8 3.26 22.37 -9.55
C GLN A 8 3.99 21.38 -8.64
N MET A 9 3.26 20.44 -8.03
CA MET A 9 3.85 19.41 -7.18
C MET A 9 4.84 18.58 -7.97
N LYS A 10 6.06 18.42 -7.43
CA LYS A 10 7.10 17.58 -8.02
C LYS A 10 6.99 16.13 -7.50
N TRP A 11 7.34 15.17 -8.36
CA TRP A 11 7.42 13.77 -7.96
C TRP A 11 8.41 13.56 -6.80
N ASN A 12 8.03 12.70 -5.85
CA ASN A 12 8.80 12.43 -4.63
C ASN A 12 8.81 10.91 -4.36
N SER A 13 10.00 10.33 -4.22
CA SER A 13 10.16 8.90 -4.00
C SER A 13 9.53 8.42 -2.69
N ALA A 14 9.55 9.24 -1.62
CA ALA A 14 8.92 8.89 -0.36
C ALA A 14 7.38 8.77 -0.49
N TYR A 15 6.76 9.60 -1.33
CA TYR A 15 5.35 9.49 -1.64
C TYR A 15 5.04 8.21 -2.39
N GLN A 16 5.87 7.87 -3.39
CA GLN A 16 5.71 6.60 -4.12
C GLN A 16 5.86 5.40 -3.19
N THR A 17 6.86 5.41 -2.30
CA THR A 17 7.06 4.33 -1.32
C THR A 17 5.83 4.16 -0.42
N TYR A 18 5.28 5.27 0.09
CA TYR A 18 4.05 5.24 0.89
C TYR A 18 2.87 4.65 0.12
N ILE A 19 2.68 5.09 -1.12
CA ILE A 19 1.61 4.57 -1.99
C ILE A 19 1.77 3.07 -2.21
N ASP A 20 2.97 2.62 -2.53
CA ASP A 20 3.25 1.19 -2.78
C ASP A 20 3.03 0.33 -1.54
N GLN A 21 3.29 0.88 -0.36
CA GLN A 21 3.08 0.21 0.91
C GLN A 21 1.58 0.07 1.28
N TYR A 22 0.76 1.09 0.98
CA TYR A 22 -0.60 1.15 1.50
C TYR A 22 -1.71 1.00 0.44
N LYS A 23 -1.37 0.87 -0.86
CA LYS A 23 -2.35 0.76 -1.95
C LYS A 23 -3.37 -0.35 -1.76
N ASP A 24 -2.93 -1.51 -1.26
CA ASP A 24 -3.81 -2.66 -1.11
C ASP A 24 -4.79 -2.49 0.06
N ILE A 25 -4.36 -1.83 1.14
CA ILE A 25 -5.28 -1.44 2.23
C ILE A 25 -6.31 -0.45 1.70
N ALA A 26 -5.89 0.55 0.92
CA ALA A 26 -6.81 1.53 0.34
C ALA A 26 -7.83 0.89 -0.63
N ILE A 27 -7.39 -0.08 -1.45
CA ILE A 27 -8.29 -0.85 -2.32
C ILE A 27 -9.27 -1.68 -1.47
N GLU A 28 -8.83 -2.33 -0.39
CA GLU A 28 -9.72 -3.06 0.52
C GLU A 28 -10.79 -2.13 1.11
N GLN A 29 -10.38 -0.95 1.59
CA GLN A 29 -11.31 0.04 2.14
C GLN A 29 -12.31 0.52 1.08
N MET A 30 -11.87 0.75 -0.16
CA MET A 30 -12.76 1.10 -1.27
C MET A 30 -13.82 0.02 -1.51
N LEU A 31 -13.43 -1.23 -1.59
CA LEU A 31 -14.36 -2.34 -1.83
C LEU A 31 -15.34 -2.55 -0.68
N LYS A 32 -14.94 -2.22 0.54
CA LYS A 32 -15.75 -2.39 1.76
C LYS A 32 -16.66 -1.20 2.03
N TYR A 33 -16.17 0.02 1.81
CA TYR A 33 -16.84 1.26 2.23
C TYR A 33 -17.22 2.18 1.09
N HIS A 34 -16.91 1.83 -0.17
CA HIS A 34 -17.19 2.63 -1.37
C HIS A 34 -16.56 4.03 -1.38
N ILE A 35 -15.38 4.16 -0.76
CA ILE A 35 -14.55 5.36 -0.80
C ILE A 35 -13.43 5.12 -1.83
N PRO A 36 -13.20 6.00 -2.83
CA PRO A 36 -12.13 5.77 -3.82
C PRO A 36 -10.78 5.47 -3.18
N ALA A 37 -10.10 4.43 -3.63
CA ALA A 37 -8.76 4.09 -3.15
C ALA A 37 -7.77 5.23 -3.40
N SER A 38 -7.92 5.93 -4.53
CA SER A 38 -7.12 7.10 -4.87
C SER A 38 -7.28 8.24 -3.86
N ILE A 39 -8.50 8.50 -3.39
CA ILE A 39 -8.80 9.50 -2.36
C ILE A 39 -8.14 9.11 -1.04
N THR A 40 -8.36 7.88 -0.59
CA THR A 40 -7.78 7.39 0.67
C THR A 40 -6.25 7.48 0.65
N LEU A 41 -5.60 7.07 -0.45
CA LEU A 41 -4.15 7.18 -0.62
C LEU A 41 -3.66 8.63 -0.64
N ALA A 42 -4.33 9.50 -1.39
CA ALA A 42 -3.95 10.91 -1.47
C ALA A 42 -4.08 11.62 -0.13
N GLN A 43 -5.15 11.34 0.64
CA GLN A 43 -5.30 11.82 2.01
C GLN A 43 -4.19 11.29 2.90
N GLY A 44 -3.93 9.98 2.89
CA GLY A 44 -2.85 9.38 3.68
C GLY A 44 -1.48 9.98 3.38
N VAL A 45 -1.14 10.22 2.11
CA VAL A 45 0.10 10.91 1.71
C VAL A 45 0.14 12.33 2.26
N PHE A 46 -0.95 13.08 2.08
CA PHE A 46 -1.01 14.50 2.42
C PHE A 46 -1.01 14.72 3.93
N GLU A 47 -1.91 14.06 4.67
CA GLU A 47 -2.10 14.24 6.12
C GLU A 47 -0.90 13.72 6.93
N SER A 48 -0.31 12.61 6.51
CA SER A 48 0.80 11.99 7.23
C SER A 48 2.19 12.44 6.78
N GLY A 49 2.28 13.32 5.76
CA GLY A 49 3.56 13.62 5.11
C GLY A 49 4.24 12.36 4.58
N ALA A 50 3.47 11.45 3.96
CA ALA A 50 3.91 10.13 3.53
C ALA A 50 4.44 9.26 4.69
N GLY A 51 3.70 9.20 5.78
CA GLY A 51 4.02 8.38 6.95
C GLY A 51 5.08 8.96 7.88
N ARG A 52 5.56 10.18 7.63
CA ARG A 52 6.67 10.80 8.39
C ARG A 52 6.21 11.75 9.48
N SER A 53 4.92 12.09 9.56
CA SER A 53 4.40 12.95 10.62
C SER A 53 4.58 12.31 12.00
N GLU A 54 4.63 13.12 13.03
CA GLU A 54 4.74 12.67 14.40
C GLU A 54 3.55 11.79 14.81
N LEU A 55 2.33 12.19 14.44
CA LEU A 55 1.10 11.42 14.68
C LEU A 55 1.16 10.03 14.07
N THR A 56 1.73 9.91 12.85
CA THR A 56 1.89 8.60 12.23
C THR A 56 2.95 7.75 12.93
N ARG A 57 4.09 8.34 13.27
CA ARG A 57 5.20 7.60 13.91
C ARG A 57 4.87 7.12 15.32
N LYS A 58 4.20 7.96 16.13
CA LYS A 58 3.86 7.66 17.53
C LYS A 58 2.55 6.91 17.69
N GLY A 59 1.57 7.22 16.84
CA GLY A 59 0.19 6.75 16.99
C GLY A 59 -0.37 5.99 15.81
N ASN A 60 0.40 5.68 14.75
CA ASN A 60 -0.10 5.11 13.49
C ASN A 60 -1.33 5.87 12.94
N ASN A 61 -1.46 7.16 13.25
CA ASN A 61 -2.57 7.97 12.79
C ASN A 61 -2.21 8.64 11.44
N HIS A 62 -2.62 8.02 10.36
CA HIS A 62 -2.30 8.42 9.00
C HIS A 62 -3.18 9.56 8.47
N PHE A 63 -4.26 9.91 9.17
CA PHE A 63 -5.28 10.85 8.68
C PHE A 63 -5.54 12.00 9.64
N GLY A 64 -4.77 12.14 10.71
CA GLY A 64 -4.93 13.20 11.68
C GLY A 64 -6.30 13.19 12.41
N ILE A 65 -6.87 12.01 12.66
CA ILE A 65 -8.20 11.94 13.27
C ILE A 65 -8.10 12.27 14.77
N LYS A 66 -8.81 13.33 15.18
CA LYS A 66 -8.91 13.77 16.59
C LYS A 66 -9.80 12.82 17.40
N CYS A 67 -9.69 12.84 18.71
CA CYS A 67 -10.36 11.87 19.60
C CYS A 67 -11.89 11.83 19.47
N HIS A 68 -12.60 12.96 19.55
CA HIS A 68 -14.06 13.03 19.38
C HIS A 68 -14.84 11.89 20.06
N GLY A 69 -14.63 11.67 21.37
CA GLY A 69 -15.28 10.59 22.11
C GLY A 69 -14.66 9.19 21.88
N TRP A 70 -13.46 9.13 21.31
CA TRP A 70 -12.70 7.90 21.14
C TRP A 70 -12.35 7.24 22.49
N THR A 71 -12.61 5.95 22.62
CA THR A 71 -12.33 5.15 23.83
C THR A 71 -11.07 4.29 23.71
N GLY A 72 -10.43 4.27 22.53
CA GLY A 72 -9.20 3.54 22.28
C GLY A 72 -7.96 4.32 22.73
N ARG A 73 -6.78 3.83 22.31
CA ARG A 73 -5.49 4.49 22.58
C ARG A 73 -5.48 5.90 21.99
N THR A 74 -4.81 6.82 22.67
CA THR A 74 -4.68 8.22 22.28
C THR A 74 -3.21 8.66 22.23
N THR A 75 -2.94 9.71 21.48
CA THR A 75 -1.69 10.47 21.48
C THR A 75 -2.01 11.96 21.45
N TYR A 76 -1.07 12.78 21.85
CA TYR A 76 -1.26 14.23 21.93
C TYR A 76 -0.28 14.92 21.01
N HIS A 77 -0.75 15.95 20.32
CA HIS A 77 0.06 16.74 19.41
C HIS A 77 -0.45 18.18 19.35
N ASP A 78 0.43 19.13 19.16
CA ASP A 78 0.09 20.54 18.95
C ASP A 78 -0.30 20.71 17.47
N ASP A 79 -1.58 21.06 17.21
CA ASP A 79 -2.11 21.31 15.88
C ASP A 79 -2.85 22.67 15.89
N ASP A 80 -4.19 22.71 15.87
CA ASP A 80 -4.96 23.95 16.01
C ASP A 80 -4.88 24.54 17.42
N ALA A 81 -4.69 23.68 18.42
CA ALA A 81 -4.46 24.04 19.81
C ALA A 81 -3.33 23.19 20.42
N LYS A 82 -2.77 23.68 21.53
CA LYS A 82 -1.72 22.98 22.26
C LYS A 82 -2.27 21.73 22.94
N GLY A 83 -1.58 20.60 22.76
CA GLY A 83 -1.91 19.34 23.42
C GLY A 83 -3.24 18.71 22.97
N GLU A 84 -3.62 18.87 21.69
CA GLU A 84 -4.84 18.23 21.19
C GLU A 84 -4.76 16.72 21.18
N CYS A 85 -5.91 16.09 21.49
CA CYS A 85 -6.05 14.65 21.54
C CYS A 85 -6.30 14.05 20.16
N PHE A 86 -5.47 13.11 19.75
CA PHE A 86 -5.61 12.33 18.52
C PHE A 86 -5.73 10.85 18.81
N ARG A 87 -6.50 10.15 17.97
CA ARG A 87 -6.62 8.69 18.03
C ARG A 87 -5.28 8.05 17.77
N ALA A 88 -4.97 6.96 18.46
CA ALA A 88 -3.79 6.15 18.21
C ALA A 88 -4.20 4.70 17.95
N TYR A 89 -3.51 4.08 17.00
CA TYR A 89 -3.82 2.75 16.51
C TYR A 89 -2.62 1.81 16.71
N ASN A 90 -2.88 0.51 16.72
CA ASN A 90 -1.80 -0.49 16.82
C ASN A 90 -1.02 -0.62 15.50
N ASN A 91 -1.66 -0.30 14.37
CA ASN A 91 -1.08 -0.42 13.03
C ASN A 91 -1.80 0.51 12.03
N ALA A 92 -1.23 0.64 10.84
CA ALA A 92 -1.79 1.45 9.75
C ALA A 92 -3.16 0.95 9.29
N TYR A 93 -3.40 -0.37 9.28
CA TYR A 93 -4.68 -0.93 8.87
C TYR A 93 -5.84 -0.40 9.73
N GLU A 94 -5.66 -0.37 11.06
CA GLU A 94 -6.67 0.18 11.97
C GLU A 94 -6.94 1.66 11.70
N SER A 95 -5.91 2.43 11.36
CA SER A 95 -6.05 3.84 10.99
C SER A 95 -6.87 4.02 9.70
N TYR A 96 -6.60 3.22 8.67
CA TYR A 96 -7.34 3.24 7.41
C TYR A 96 -8.79 2.78 7.58
N GLU A 97 -9.01 1.75 8.37
CA GLU A 97 -10.34 1.24 8.69
C GLU A 97 -11.17 2.30 9.46
N ASP A 98 -10.57 2.93 10.45
CA ASP A 98 -11.23 3.97 11.25
C ASP A 98 -11.50 5.23 10.44
N HIS A 99 -10.58 5.65 9.57
CA HIS A 99 -10.80 6.74 8.61
C HIS A 99 -12.01 6.44 7.72
N SER A 100 -12.12 5.24 7.19
CA SER A 100 -13.26 4.85 6.37
C SER A 100 -14.57 4.91 7.16
N LYS A 101 -14.59 4.38 8.38
CA LYS A 101 -15.75 4.45 9.28
C LYS A 101 -16.11 5.90 9.65
N PHE A 102 -15.13 6.74 9.89
CA PHE A 102 -15.31 8.17 10.16
C PHE A 102 -16.04 8.89 9.01
N LEU A 103 -15.68 8.60 7.77
CA LEU A 103 -16.36 9.17 6.61
C LEU A 103 -17.77 8.61 6.44
N VAL A 104 -17.96 7.29 6.60
CA VAL A 104 -19.28 6.63 6.45
C VAL A 104 -20.26 7.11 7.52
N SER A 105 -19.81 7.26 8.77
CA SER A 105 -20.67 7.66 9.88
C SER A 105 -20.97 9.17 9.93
N GLY A 106 -20.13 9.98 9.28
CA GLY A 106 -20.25 11.42 9.34
C GLY A 106 -21.37 11.96 8.46
N GLN A 107 -22.47 12.47 9.04
CA GLN A 107 -23.63 13.03 8.34
C GLN A 107 -23.22 14.03 7.23
N ARG A 108 -22.22 14.86 7.47
CA ARG A 108 -21.73 15.88 6.53
C ARG A 108 -21.11 15.25 5.25
N TYR A 109 -20.71 14.00 5.29
CA TYR A 109 -20.08 13.28 4.16
C TYR A 109 -21.08 12.43 3.35
N ARG A 110 -22.32 12.26 3.79
CA ARG A 110 -23.30 11.34 3.17
C ARG A 110 -23.50 11.56 1.68
N ASN A 111 -23.40 12.81 1.19
CA ASN A 111 -23.57 13.12 -0.22
C ASN A 111 -22.42 12.63 -1.09
N LEU A 112 -21.23 12.38 -0.53
CA LEU A 112 -20.09 11.81 -1.25
C LEU A 112 -20.40 10.39 -1.74
N PHE A 113 -21.15 9.63 -0.97
CA PHE A 113 -21.51 8.24 -1.29
C PHE A 113 -22.55 8.11 -2.44
N LYS A 114 -23.04 9.21 -2.97
CA LYS A 114 -23.81 9.28 -4.21
C LYS A 114 -22.93 9.36 -5.47
N LEU A 115 -21.65 9.71 -5.29
CA LEU A 115 -20.67 9.80 -6.38
C LEU A 115 -20.14 8.42 -6.74
N SER A 116 -19.74 8.25 -8.01
CA SER A 116 -19.00 7.05 -8.40
C SER A 116 -17.66 6.97 -7.64
N VAL A 117 -17.22 5.76 -7.31
CA VAL A 117 -15.87 5.52 -6.75
C VAL A 117 -14.76 5.92 -7.72
N THR A 118 -15.05 6.08 -9.01
CA THR A 118 -14.09 6.54 -10.01
C THR A 118 -14.10 8.06 -10.20
N ASP A 119 -15.02 8.78 -9.54
CA ASP A 119 -15.07 10.27 -9.57
C ASP A 119 -14.25 10.87 -8.44
N TYR A 120 -12.94 10.63 -8.45
CA TYR A 120 -12.05 11.19 -7.44
C TYR A 120 -12.06 12.72 -7.38
N LYS A 121 -12.37 13.42 -8.49
CA LYS A 121 -12.45 14.89 -8.50
C LYS A 121 -13.68 15.38 -7.73
N GLY A 122 -14.83 14.74 -7.95
CA GLY A 122 -16.05 15.01 -7.20
C GLY A 122 -15.85 14.70 -5.71
N TRP A 123 -15.21 13.60 -5.37
CA TRP A 123 -14.87 13.22 -3.99
C TRP A 123 -13.95 14.25 -3.33
N ALA A 124 -12.86 14.67 -3.98
CA ALA A 124 -11.92 15.65 -3.40
C ALA A 124 -12.61 17.00 -3.10
N ARG A 125 -13.41 17.50 -4.05
CA ARG A 125 -14.18 18.75 -3.88
C ARG A 125 -15.25 18.59 -2.80
N GLY A 126 -15.94 17.48 -2.78
CA GLY A 126 -16.98 17.20 -1.80
C GLY A 126 -16.43 17.07 -0.38
N LEU A 127 -15.26 16.45 -0.19
CA LEU A 127 -14.56 16.42 1.11
C LEU A 127 -14.25 17.83 1.60
N LYS A 128 -13.72 18.70 0.72
CA LYS A 128 -13.46 20.11 1.07
C LYS A 128 -14.75 20.83 1.41
N ALA A 129 -15.81 20.69 0.60
CA ALA A 129 -17.11 21.33 0.86
C ALA A 129 -17.77 20.84 2.17
N ALA A 130 -17.56 19.57 2.52
CA ALA A 130 -18.03 18.98 3.80
C ALA A 130 -17.18 19.39 5.00
N GLY A 131 -16.13 20.20 4.81
CA GLY A 131 -15.29 20.70 5.90
C GLY A 131 -14.35 19.63 6.47
N TYR A 132 -13.85 18.70 5.65
CA TYR A 132 -12.83 17.73 6.10
C TYR A 132 -11.54 18.45 6.53
N ALA A 133 -11.13 19.48 5.79
CA ALA A 133 -9.96 20.29 6.10
C ALA A 133 -10.24 21.79 5.90
N THR A 134 -9.54 22.62 6.67
CA THR A 134 -9.65 24.09 6.61
C THR A 134 -8.93 24.68 5.39
N ASN A 135 -7.84 24.04 4.94
CA ASN A 135 -7.03 24.50 3.81
C ASN A 135 -7.88 24.74 2.55
N PRO A 136 -7.93 25.97 1.98
CA PRO A 136 -8.73 26.27 0.80
C PRO A 136 -8.32 25.46 -0.45
N ARG A 137 -7.05 25.06 -0.54
CA ARG A 137 -6.51 24.28 -1.66
C ARG A 137 -6.54 22.77 -1.43
N TYR A 138 -7.26 22.29 -0.42
CA TYR A 138 -7.27 20.86 -0.05
C TYR A 138 -7.65 19.94 -1.22
N ALA A 139 -8.77 20.26 -1.90
CA ALA A 139 -9.23 19.47 -3.04
C ALA A 139 -8.20 19.44 -4.17
N ASP A 140 -7.59 20.60 -4.49
CA ASP A 140 -6.58 20.67 -5.54
C ASP A 140 -5.34 19.84 -5.19
N LYS A 141 -4.90 19.86 -3.93
CA LYS A 141 -3.77 19.05 -3.45
C LYS A 141 -4.03 17.57 -3.59
N LEU A 142 -5.22 17.09 -3.23
CA LEU A 142 -5.57 15.68 -3.42
C LEU A 142 -5.58 15.32 -4.92
N ILE A 143 -6.18 16.17 -5.76
CA ILE A 143 -6.25 15.97 -7.21
C ILE A 143 -4.83 15.96 -7.82
N GLU A 144 -3.94 16.88 -7.43
CA GLU A 144 -2.55 16.91 -7.87
C GLU A 144 -1.81 15.62 -7.53
N ILE A 145 -1.95 15.10 -6.28
CA ILE A 145 -1.35 13.83 -5.85
C ILE A 145 -1.90 12.67 -6.70
N ILE A 146 -3.22 12.58 -6.85
CA ILE A 146 -3.87 11.50 -7.61
C ILE A 146 -3.37 11.48 -9.05
N GLN A 147 -3.30 12.63 -9.70
CA GLN A 147 -2.85 12.75 -11.09
C GLN A 147 -1.36 12.45 -11.25
N LEU A 148 -0.50 13.01 -10.38
CA LEU A 148 0.95 12.85 -10.45
C LEU A 148 1.37 11.39 -10.27
N TYR A 149 0.72 10.67 -9.34
CA TYR A 149 1.03 9.26 -9.04
C TYR A 149 0.09 8.27 -9.72
N LYS A 150 -0.85 8.76 -10.56
CA LYS A 150 -1.84 7.95 -11.32
C LYS A 150 -2.63 7.01 -10.39
N LEU A 151 -3.10 7.53 -9.25
CA LEU A 151 -3.78 6.73 -8.23
C LEU A 151 -5.18 6.28 -8.66
N ASP A 152 -5.82 6.99 -9.59
CA ASP A 152 -7.14 6.67 -10.16
C ASP A 152 -7.21 5.27 -10.77
N ARG A 153 -6.06 4.69 -11.13
CA ARG A 153 -5.98 3.29 -11.60
C ARG A 153 -6.44 2.29 -10.54
N TYR A 154 -6.27 2.60 -9.26
CA TYR A 154 -6.68 1.73 -8.15
C TYR A 154 -8.19 1.74 -7.92
N ASP A 155 -8.90 2.81 -8.34
CA ASP A 155 -10.36 2.91 -8.22
C ASP A 155 -11.11 1.95 -9.14
N LYS A 156 -10.41 1.35 -10.10
CA LYS A 156 -10.94 0.36 -11.03
C LYS A 156 -10.78 -1.09 -10.55
N ALA A 157 -10.17 -1.30 -9.38
CA ALA A 157 -9.97 -2.63 -8.82
C ALA A 157 -11.32 -3.26 -8.44
N LYS A 158 -11.57 -4.48 -8.94
CA LYS A 158 -12.77 -5.27 -8.62
C LYS A 158 -12.58 -6.23 -7.46
N THR A 159 -11.33 -6.55 -7.16
CA THR A 159 -10.92 -7.42 -6.06
C THR A 159 -9.63 -6.87 -5.48
N TYR A 160 -9.41 -7.08 -4.19
CA TYR A 160 -8.11 -6.88 -3.57
C TYR A 160 -7.47 -8.24 -3.30
N ASP A 161 -6.16 -8.27 -3.27
CA ASP A 161 -5.47 -9.49 -2.90
C ASP A 161 -5.52 -9.66 -1.38
N LYS A 162 -6.40 -10.59 -0.93
CA LYS A 162 -6.60 -10.91 0.50
C LYS A 162 -5.30 -11.29 1.20
N PHE A 163 -4.40 -11.90 0.45
CA PHE A 163 -3.10 -12.30 0.96
C PHE A 163 -2.27 -11.07 1.32
N PHE A 164 -2.17 -10.08 0.43
CA PHE A 164 -1.43 -8.85 0.65
C PHE A 164 -2.03 -8.02 1.79
N ALA A 165 -3.36 -7.87 1.81
CA ALA A 165 -4.07 -7.15 2.87
C ALA A 165 -3.82 -7.78 4.26
N ARG A 166 -3.79 -9.11 4.35
CA ARG A 166 -3.48 -9.83 5.60
C ARG A 166 -2.06 -9.55 6.07
N HIS A 167 -1.09 -9.59 5.17
CA HIS A 167 0.31 -9.34 5.50
C HIS A 167 0.61 -7.88 5.79
N SER A 168 -0.06 -6.93 5.14
CA SER A 168 0.03 -5.52 5.49
C SER A 168 -0.46 -5.22 6.92
N ARG A 169 -1.41 -6.01 7.43
CA ARG A 169 -1.85 -5.94 8.84
C ARG A 169 -0.76 -6.38 9.81
N ASP A 170 -0.04 -7.43 9.46
CA ASP A 170 0.97 -8.03 10.32
C ASP A 170 2.30 -7.26 10.25
N HIS A 171 2.68 -6.73 9.09
CA HIS A 171 3.85 -5.85 8.93
C HIS A 171 3.80 -4.56 9.76
N ALA A 172 2.59 -4.06 10.03
CA ALA A 172 2.43 -2.88 10.87
C ALA A 172 2.68 -3.16 12.36
N LYS A 173 2.81 -4.43 12.75
CA LYS A 173 3.02 -4.85 14.15
C LYS A 173 4.47 -5.16 14.49
N ASP A 174 5.31 -5.50 13.49
CA ASP A 174 6.65 -5.97 13.75
C ASP A 174 7.63 -5.59 12.62
N ASN A 175 8.66 -4.79 12.96
CA ASN A 175 9.77 -4.46 12.06
C ASN A 175 10.64 -5.67 11.69
N GLN A 176 10.33 -6.87 12.21
CA GLN A 176 11.07 -8.11 11.93
C GLN A 176 10.54 -8.85 10.70
N LEU A 177 9.32 -8.53 10.23
CA LEU A 177 8.71 -9.24 9.09
C LEU A 177 9.39 -8.89 7.74
N HIS A 178 9.28 -9.82 6.77
CA HIS A 178 9.82 -9.61 5.44
C HIS A 178 9.04 -8.55 4.65
N ALA A 179 9.75 -7.62 4.00
CA ALA A 179 9.13 -6.73 3.05
C ALA A 179 8.60 -7.51 1.83
N ILE A 180 7.33 -7.35 1.51
CA ILE A 180 6.70 -7.98 0.36
C ILE A 180 6.82 -7.05 -0.85
N HIS A 181 7.33 -7.59 -1.94
CA HIS A 181 7.52 -6.91 -3.22
C HIS A 181 6.62 -7.52 -4.29
N THR A 182 6.39 -6.78 -5.38
CA THR A 182 5.61 -7.27 -6.52
C THR A 182 6.44 -7.32 -7.79
N PHE A 183 6.30 -8.40 -8.56
CA PHE A 183 6.89 -8.52 -9.89
C PHE A 183 6.10 -9.50 -10.75
N ASN A 184 5.85 -9.13 -12.01
CA ASN A 184 5.15 -9.96 -13.02
C ASN A 184 3.84 -10.59 -12.49
N GLY A 185 3.02 -9.79 -11.80
CA GLY A 185 1.73 -10.24 -11.27
C GLY A 185 1.82 -11.22 -10.10
N ASN A 186 2.98 -11.31 -9.45
CA ASN A 186 3.22 -12.15 -8.28
C ASN A 186 3.85 -11.33 -7.15
N TYR A 187 3.72 -11.82 -5.94
CA TYR A 187 4.40 -11.30 -4.76
C TYR A 187 5.65 -12.09 -4.47
N TYR A 188 6.67 -11.44 -3.92
CA TYR A 188 7.90 -12.09 -3.48
C TYR A 188 8.49 -11.41 -2.25
N ILE A 189 9.30 -12.15 -1.54
CA ILE A 189 10.18 -11.66 -0.48
C ILE A 189 11.63 -11.94 -0.85
N LYS A 190 12.55 -11.27 -0.15
CA LYS A 190 13.98 -11.59 -0.19
C LYS A 190 14.35 -12.35 1.07
N VAL A 191 14.99 -13.49 0.90
CA VAL A 191 15.47 -14.34 2.00
C VAL A 191 16.47 -13.60 2.88
N ARG A 192 16.35 -13.74 4.18
CA ARG A 192 17.32 -13.29 5.19
C ARG A 192 18.12 -14.45 5.72
N ARG A 193 19.22 -14.16 6.42
CA ARG A 193 20.02 -15.19 7.08
C ARG A 193 19.19 -15.94 8.13
N GLY A 194 19.16 -17.25 8.03
CA GLY A 194 18.41 -18.13 8.95
C GLY A 194 17.00 -18.50 8.49
N ASP A 195 16.54 -17.94 7.36
CA ASP A 195 15.24 -18.32 6.82
C ASP A 195 15.19 -19.74 6.28
N THR A 196 14.03 -20.33 6.43
CA THR A 196 13.65 -21.62 5.87
C THR A 196 12.28 -21.52 5.23
N PHE A 197 11.91 -22.45 4.33
CA PHE A 197 10.54 -22.51 3.82
C PHE A 197 9.50 -22.63 4.94
N ARG A 198 9.86 -23.22 6.07
CA ARG A 198 8.95 -23.34 7.22
C ARG A 198 8.78 -22.00 7.94
N SER A 199 9.89 -21.32 8.31
CA SER A 199 9.80 -20.01 9.00
C SER A 199 9.07 -18.96 8.15
N LEU A 200 9.40 -18.90 6.86
CA LEU A 200 8.70 -18.00 5.91
C LEU A 200 7.23 -18.36 5.75
N ALA A 201 6.88 -19.65 5.73
CA ALA A 201 5.51 -20.11 5.61
C ALA A 201 4.68 -19.75 6.86
N ASP A 202 5.27 -19.88 8.04
CA ASP A 202 4.64 -19.53 9.31
C ASP A 202 4.42 -18.01 9.40
N GLU A 203 5.42 -17.20 9.03
CA GLU A 203 5.31 -15.75 8.93
C GLU A 203 4.21 -15.32 7.95
N LEU A 204 4.17 -15.95 6.78
CA LEU A 204 3.31 -15.54 5.67
C LEU A 204 1.91 -16.21 5.70
N GLY A 205 1.65 -17.13 6.63
CA GLY A 205 0.39 -17.86 6.69
C GLY A 205 0.14 -18.75 5.47
N ILE A 206 1.20 -19.22 4.80
CA ILE A 206 1.15 -20.09 3.61
C ILE A 206 1.66 -21.47 4.01
N SER A 207 1.08 -22.54 3.44
CA SER A 207 1.67 -23.86 3.62
C SER A 207 3.10 -23.91 3.06
N TYR A 208 4.09 -24.34 3.86
CA TYR A 208 5.50 -24.43 3.44
C TYR A 208 5.70 -25.34 2.22
N ARG A 209 4.87 -26.40 2.09
CA ARG A 209 4.87 -27.27 0.91
C ARG A 209 4.41 -26.54 -0.35
N LYS A 210 3.40 -25.69 -0.22
CA LYS A 210 2.93 -24.84 -1.34
C LYS A 210 3.98 -23.79 -1.68
N LEU A 211 4.58 -23.15 -0.66
CA LEU A 211 5.60 -22.13 -0.87
C LEU A 211 6.80 -22.71 -1.64
N ALA A 212 7.33 -23.85 -1.23
CA ALA A 212 8.40 -24.54 -1.94
C ALA A 212 7.99 -24.91 -3.38
N LYS A 213 6.79 -25.48 -3.58
CA LYS A 213 6.25 -25.82 -4.91
C LYS A 213 6.08 -24.60 -5.83
N TYR A 214 5.68 -23.43 -5.31
CA TYR A 214 5.58 -22.22 -6.09
C TYR A 214 6.94 -21.76 -6.63
N ASN A 215 8.00 -22.05 -5.88
CA ASN A 215 9.38 -21.74 -6.24
C ASN A 215 10.12 -22.90 -6.92
N GLU A 216 9.43 -24.02 -7.24
CA GLU A 216 10.01 -25.18 -7.91
C GLU A 216 11.22 -25.76 -7.15
N ARG A 217 11.11 -25.76 -5.81
CA ARG A 217 12.13 -26.25 -4.86
C ARG A 217 11.58 -27.39 -4.00
N ASP A 218 12.47 -28.20 -3.44
CA ASP A 218 12.09 -29.08 -2.33
C ASP A 218 11.89 -28.25 -1.06
N LYS A 219 10.95 -28.67 -0.22
CA LYS A 219 10.63 -28.01 1.05
C LYS A 219 11.77 -28.02 2.09
N ARG A 220 12.79 -28.84 1.88
CA ARG A 220 13.97 -28.98 2.73
C ARG A 220 15.18 -28.23 2.18
N ASP A 221 15.08 -27.69 0.97
CA ASP A 221 16.18 -26.94 0.38
C ASP A 221 16.58 -25.76 1.26
N ALA A 222 17.89 -25.59 1.44
CA ALA A 222 18.43 -24.42 2.10
C ALA A 222 18.18 -23.17 1.25
N LEU A 223 17.79 -22.08 1.91
CA LEU A 223 17.60 -20.79 1.28
C LEU A 223 18.85 -19.92 1.44
N VAL A 224 19.19 -19.19 0.40
CA VAL A 224 20.37 -18.32 0.38
C VAL A 224 19.93 -16.87 0.65
N PRO A 225 20.58 -16.13 1.58
CA PRO A 225 20.28 -14.73 1.81
C PRO A 225 20.30 -13.88 0.52
N GLY A 226 19.26 -13.07 0.30
CA GLY A 226 19.06 -12.29 -0.92
C GLY A 226 18.28 -13.03 -2.02
N GLU A 227 18.11 -14.35 -1.92
CA GLU A 227 17.28 -15.12 -2.87
C GLU A 227 15.84 -14.61 -2.86
N ILE A 228 15.21 -14.65 -4.04
CA ILE A 228 13.79 -14.28 -4.21
C ILE A 228 12.92 -15.52 -3.98
N ILE A 229 11.93 -15.41 -3.12
CA ILE A 229 10.91 -16.44 -2.89
C ILE A 229 9.54 -15.87 -3.27
N TYR A 230 8.94 -16.42 -4.32
CA TYR A 230 7.60 -16.07 -4.77
C TYR A 230 6.51 -16.69 -3.89
N LEU A 231 5.48 -15.91 -3.60
CA LEU A 231 4.41 -16.27 -2.67
C LEU A 231 3.22 -16.93 -3.35
N ALA A 232 3.20 -16.91 -4.68
CA ALA A 232 2.23 -17.61 -5.51
C ALA A 232 2.91 -18.28 -6.70
N LYS A 233 2.16 -19.08 -7.44
CA LYS A 233 2.66 -19.82 -8.60
C LYS A 233 3.25 -18.86 -9.64
N LYS A 234 4.48 -19.12 -10.07
CA LYS A 234 5.17 -18.34 -11.09
C LYS A 234 4.42 -18.32 -12.43
N ALA A 235 4.60 -17.25 -13.19
CA ALA A 235 3.94 -17.01 -14.47
C ALA A 235 4.41 -17.99 -15.57
N LYS A 236 3.69 -18.02 -16.69
CA LYS A 236 4.09 -18.76 -17.89
C LYS A 236 4.99 -17.94 -18.82
N ARG A 237 4.94 -16.61 -18.71
CA ARG A 237 5.64 -15.67 -19.59
C ARG A 237 6.20 -14.51 -18.79
N ALA A 238 7.29 -13.93 -19.28
CA ALA A 238 7.84 -12.69 -18.75
C ALA A 238 6.84 -11.52 -18.89
N PRO A 239 7.02 -10.44 -18.12
CA PRO A 239 6.21 -9.24 -18.29
C PRO A 239 6.27 -8.72 -19.74
N LYS A 240 5.17 -8.14 -20.24
CA LYS A 240 5.13 -7.57 -21.61
C LYS A 240 6.22 -6.54 -21.86
N SER A 241 6.67 -5.82 -20.82
CA SER A 241 7.78 -4.85 -20.90
C SER A 241 9.14 -5.48 -21.25
N TYR A 242 9.26 -6.80 -21.16
CA TYR A 242 10.47 -7.56 -21.53
C TYR A 242 10.37 -8.20 -22.91
N LYS A 243 9.27 -8.01 -23.64
CA LYS A 243 9.11 -8.56 -24.98
C LYS A 243 10.23 -8.04 -25.91
N GLY A 244 10.93 -8.95 -26.55
CA GLY A 244 12.05 -8.63 -27.46
C GLY A 244 13.36 -8.25 -26.75
N ARG A 245 13.44 -8.28 -25.42
CA ARG A 245 14.69 -8.08 -24.68
C ARG A 245 15.38 -9.43 -24.47
N LEU A 246 16.65 -9.51 -24.86
CA LEU A 246 17.47 -10.69 -24.62
C LEU A 246 18.03 -10.65 -23.18
N HIS A 247 18.08 -11.81 -22.56
CA HIS A 247 18.85 -12.00 -21.33
C HIS A 247 20.23 -12.55 -21.70
N TYR A 248 21.27 -11.81 -21.38
CA TYR A 248 22.65 -12.25 -21.54
C TYR A 248 23.07 -12.99 -20.27
N VAL A 249 23.28 -14.30 -20.39
CA VAL A 249 23.68 -15.17 -19.27
C VAL A 249 25.02 -14.74 -18.71
N ARG A 250 25.11 -14.60 -17.41
CA ARG A 250 26.34 -14.27 -16.68
C ARG A 250 26.92 -15.50 -16.01
N ALA A 251 28.22 -15.47 -15.75
CA ALA A 251 28.86 -16.53 -14.97
C ALA A 251 28.17 -16.72 -13.62
N GLY A 252 27.83 -17.95 -13.26
CA GLY A 252 27.11 -18.30 -12.03
C GLY A 252 25.58 -18.31 -12.13
N GLU A 253 25.01 -17.88 -13.25
CA GLU A 253 23.57 -18.01 -13.49
C GLU A 253 23.21 -19.42 -13.99
N SER A 254 22.10 -19.93 -13.48
CA SER A 254 21.47 -21.15 -13.95
C SER A 254 20.12 -20.85 -14.61
N MET A 255 19.59 -21.76 -15.38
CA MET A 255 18.23 -21.64 -15.93
C MET A 255 17.19 -21.42 -14.80
N TYR A 256 17.41 -22.02 -13.64
CA TYR A 256 16.57 -21.81 -12.48
C TYR A 256 16.67 -20.38 -11.95
N SER A 257 17.88 -19.84 -11.77
CA SER A 257 18.06 -18.46 -11.27
C SER A 257 17.50 -17.43 -12.25
N ILE A 258 17.63 -17.65 -13.55
CA ILE A 258 17.02 -16.79 -14.59
C ILE A 258 15.49 -16.90 -14.54
N ALA A 259 14.93 -18.10 -14.45
CA ALA A 259 13.49 -18.31 -14.30
C ALA A 259 12.94 -17.62 -13.05
N GLN A 260 13.70 -17.66 -11.95
CA GLN A 260 13.38 -16.98 -10.70
C GLN A 260 13.41 -15.46 -10.84
N LEU A 261 14.44 -14.92 -11.50
CA LEU A 261 14.59 -13.48 -11.78
C LEU A 261 13.37 -12.90 -12.51
N TYR A 262 12.82 -13.62 -13.49
CA TYR A 262 11.69 -13.16 -14.30
C TYR A 262 10.31 -13.62 -13.84
N ASN A 263 10.21 -14.30 -12.69
CA ASN A 263 8.95 -14.91 -12.21
C ASN A 263 8.32 -15.83 -13.26
N ILE A 264 9.11 -16.65 -13.93
CA ILE A 264 8.67 -17.61 -14.94
C ILE A 264 8.87 -19.01 -14.39
N ARG A 265 7.93 -19.92 -14.66
CA ARG A 265 8.17 -21.34 -14.36
C ARG A 265 9.26 -21.87 -15.28
N LEU A 266 10.23 -22.61 -14.68
CA LEU A 266 11.41 -23.11 -15.38
C LEU A 266 11.08 -23.81 -16.71
N LYS A 267 10.02 -24.62 -16.75
CA LYS A 267 9.57 -25.32 -17.98
C LYS A 267 9.07 -24.42 -19.11
N TYR A 268 8.93 -23.11 -18.91
CA TYR A 268 8.52 -22.15 -19.93
C TYR A 268 9.63 -21.15 -20.26
N LEU A 269 10.84 -21.39 -19.80
CA LEU A 269 11.99 -20.56 -20.10
C LEU A 269 12.64 -20.97 -21.44
N TYR A 270 12.33 -22.17 -21.91
CA TYR A 270 12.82 -22.74 -23.17
C TYR A 270 11.96 -22.36 -24.35
#